data_d8262e555f8f7defa618c3578a64d0c6
#
_entry.id   d8262e555f8f7defa618c3578a64d0c6
#
_cell.length_a   1.000
_cell.length_b   1.000
_cell.length_c   1.000
_cell.angle_alpha   90.00
_cell.angle_beta   90.00
_cell.angle_gamma   90.00
#
_symmetry.space_group_name_H-M   'P 1'
#
loop_
_entity.id
_entity.type
_entity.pdbx_description
1 polymer ?
#
loop_
_entity_poly.entity_id
_entity_poly.type
_entity_poly.pdbx_seq_one_letter_code
_entity_poly.pdbx_strand_id
1 'polypeptide(L)'
;MNEGHFHADENESIKTKEEDDVEPVYAPLSAPTDLTSEGELITTFKRDGDGNEATKDEAFSYLQEIAKTPLLTPERERGLFRQFNLDRKGVTKLLESFPLSIVERSKPKLTRRRPNKNGLTGVEAWWTPMNLSIVIDNMRREIRDYKVRVYADNMLGLQPLDVQDEPQFKDDFISEETLDHLWVELNIAVERVQGTKNAIVQANLLLVASIAKQHNHSKSALTFLDLMQEGSIGLMKAVEKFDLSRGFRFSTYATWWIMQAIKRALDQQSQTIRIPCYVGETRRTIEATRAKLSRELEREPNNEEIAARVEMNVERVVEIIQSTRRTVSLDSPLSESSPDATISDLLPDEEQSSPEDELLVNSDKESLEKVLNTLTEREKLVIQLRYGLNDGTEYTLADIGRRLGISRERVRQIEDEALRKLRHPTREPLLKEIL
;
A
#
# COMPACT_ATOMS: atom_id res chain seq x y z
N MET A 1 -35.54 -6.94 -31.97
CA MET A 1 -36.36 -6.43 -30.87
C MET A 1 -36.15 -7.36 -29.69
N ASN A 2 -35.28 -6.97 -28.83
CA ASN A 2 -35.33 -7.14 -27.37
C ASN A 2 -34.00 -6.58 -26.83
N GLU A 3 -34.11 -5.34 -26.38
CA GLU A 3 -33.08 -4.64 -25.63
C GLU A 3 -33.09 -5.23 -24.23
N GLY A 4 -31.99 -5.85 -23.85
CA GLY A 4 -31.69 -6.28 -22.50
C GLY A 4 -30.97 -5.14 -21.77
N HIS A 5 -31.70 -4.40 -20.95
CA HIS A 5 -31.18 -3.47 -19.98
C HIS A 5 -30.25 -4.19 -19.00
N PHE A 6 -28.98 -3.84 -19.02
CA PHE A 6 -28.07 -4.07 -17.91
C PHE A 6 -28.42 -3.05 -16.80
N HIS A 7 -29.08 -3.50 -15.78
CA HIS A 7 -29.17 -2.79 -14.51
C HIS A 7 -27.79 -2.81 -13.85
N ALA A 8 -27.16 -1.65 -13.85
CA ALA A 8 -26.10 -1.30 -12.93
C ALA A 8 -26.79 -0.78 -11.66
N ASP A 9 -26.94 -1.61 -10.66
CA ASP A 9 -27.22 -1.19 -9.28
C ASP A 9 -26.87 -2.37 -8.38
N GLU A 10 -25.80 -2.18 -7.64
CA GLU A 10 -25.57 -2.56 -6.26
C GLU A 10 -24.09 -2.34 -5.93
N ASN A 11 -23.71 -1.06 -5.89
CA ASN A 11 -22.59 -0.61 -5.07
C ASN A 11 -23.01 -0.75 -3.60
N GLU A 12 -23.08 -1.97 -3.09
CA GLU A 12 -22.90 -2.19 -1.68
C GLU A 12 -21.48 -1.74 -1.33
N SER A 13 -21.41 -0.54 -0.81
CA SER A 13 -20.26 -0.01 -0.09
C SER A 13 -19.97 -0.97 1.07
N ILE A 14 -19.18 -2.00 0.80
CA ILE A 14 -18.50 -2.81 1.81
C ILE A 14 -17.62 -1.82 2.56
N LYS A 15 -18.15 -1.31 3.67
CA LYS A 15 -17.39 -0.61 4.68
C LYS A 15 -16.27 -1.57 5.09
N THR A 16 -15.10 -1.39 4.51
CA THR A 16 -13.87 -1.93 5.06
C THR A 16 -13.78 -1.37 6.49
N LYS A 17 -14.19 -2.17 7.46
CA LYS A 17 -13.83 -1.93 8.85
C LYS A 17 -12.31 -1.95 8.85
N GLU A 18 -11.73 -0.78 8.98
CA GLU A 18 -10.31 -0.66 9.33
C GLU A 18 -10.15 -1.32 10.70
N GLU A 19 -9.67 -2.57 10.69
CA GLU A 19 -9.34 -3.37 11.89
C GLU A 19 -8.16 -2.80 12.68
N ASP A 20 -7.74 -1.59 12.36
CA ASP A 20 -6.54 -0.97 12.94
C ASP A 20 -6.64 -0.68 14.45
N ASP A 21 -7.81 -0.76 15.08
CA ASP A 21 -8.05 -0.37 16.46
C ASP A 21 -8.86 -1.39 17.30
N VAL A 22 -8.83 -2.67 16.96
CA VAL A 22 -9.39 -3.68 17.88
C VAL A 22 -8.42 -3.81 19.05
N GLU A 23 -8.72 -3.12 20.16
CA GLU A 23 -8.04 -3.38 21.43
C GLU A 23 -8.25 -4.85 21.80
N PRO A 24 -7.19 -5.59 22.16
CA PRO A 24 -7.34 -6.96 22.58
C PRO A 24 -8.21 -7.01 23.82
N VAL A 25 -9.32 -7.75 23.75
CA VAL A 25 -9.95 -8.24 24.97
C VAL A 25 -8.87 -9.06 25.67
N TYR A 26 -8.50 -8.66 26.90
CA TYR A 26 -7.46 -9.31 27.70
C TYR A 26 -7.82 -10.76 28.01
N ALA A 27 -7.70 -11.64 27.03
CA ALA A 27 -7.54 -13.05 27.26
C ALA A 27 -6.04 -13.29 27.37
N PRO A 28 -5.54 -13.89 28.46
CA PRO A 28 -4.14 -14.21 28.59
C PRO A 28 -3.82 -15.30 27.57
N LEU A 29 -3.38 -14.90 26.38
CA LEU A 29 -2.54 -15.78 25.57
C LEU A 29 -1.31 -16.03 26.45
N SER A 30 -1.07 -17.28 26.81
CA SER A 30 0.15 -17.68 27.48
C SER A 30 1.31 -17.06 26.72
N ALA A 31 1.97 -16.07 27.33
CA ALA A 31 3.23 -15.57 26.82
C ALA A 31 4.10 -16.79 26.55
N PRO A 32 4.86 -16.84 25.43
CA PRO A 32 5.80 -17.92 25.24
C PRO A 32 6.67 -17.98 26.48
N THR A 33 6.49 -19.05 27.26
CA THR A 33 7.11 -19.25 28.58
C THR A 33 8.60 -19.49 28.48
N ASP A 34 9.09 -19.69 27.27
CA ASP A 34 10.51 -19.88 26.98
C ASP A 34 11.03 -18.65 26.21
N LEU A 35 11.35 -17.59 26.96
CA LEU A 35 12.44 -16.70 26.57
C LEU A 35 13.70 -17.54 26.68
N THR A 36 13.99 -18.33 25.63
CA THR A 36 15.27 -19.02 25.47
C THR A 36 16.37 -18.03 25.79
N SER A 37 17.36 -18.45 26.53
CA SER A 37 18.48 -17.60 26.93
C SER A 37 19.02 -16.85 25.69
N GLU A 38 19.44 -15.61 25.84
CA GLU A 38 19.93 -14.74 24.73
C GLU A 38 20.93 -15.49 23.82
N GLY A 39 21.74 -16.38 24.39
CA GLY A 39 22.69 -17.24 23.69
C GLY A 39 22.03 -18.32 22.81
N GLU A 40 20.88 -18.84 23.17
CA GLU A 40 20.17 -19.89 22.40
C GLU A 40 19.47 -19.31 21.17
N LEU A 41 18.93 -18.08 21.23
CA LEU A 41 18.37 -17.39 20.06
C LEU A 41 19.43 -17.15 18.98
N ILE A 42 20.61 -16.67 19.39
CA ILE A 42 21.72 -16.37 18.50
C ILE A 42 22.31 -17.65 17.89
N THR A 43 22.47 -18.73 18.69
CA THR A 43 23.02 -20.02 18.23
C THR A 43 22.06 -20.82 17.36
N THR A 44 20.77 -20.78 17.63
CA THR A 44 19.75 -21.42 16.80
C THR A 44 19.56 -20.69 15.46
N PHE A 45 19.72 -19.37 15.40
CA PHE A 45 19.65 -18.62 14.13
C PHE A 45 20.79 -19.02 13.18
N LYS A 46 21.97 -19.31 13.72
CA LYS A 46 23.12 -19.79 12.95
C LYS A 46 22.92 -21.18 12.34
N ARG A 47 22.04 -22.02 12.95
CA ARG A 47 21.78 -23.41 12.56
C ARG A 47 20.65 -23.58 11.54
N ASP A 48 19.56 -22.83 11.69
CA ASP A 48 18.28 -23.11 11.04
C ASP A 48 17.87 -22.05 9.97
N GLY A 49 18.76 -21.11 9.64
CA GLY A 49 18.42 -20.02 8.71
C GLY A 49 18.26 -20.51 7.27
N ASP A 50 17.03 -20.59 6.78
CA ASP A 50 16.71 -20.67 5.35
C ASP A 50 16.92 -19.29 4.70
N GLY A 51 17.95 -19.10 3.90
CA GLY A 51 18.23 -17.85 3.21
C GLY A 51 19.63 -17.83 2.58
N ASN A 52 19.88 -16.86 1.72
CA ASN A 52 21.18 -16.61 1.10
C ASN A 52 22.21 -16.26 2.19
N GLU A 53 23.45 -16.72 2.10
CA GLU A 53 24.49 -16.51 3.13
C GLU A 53 24.65 -15.05 3.53
N ALA A 54 24.58 -14.12 2.55
CA ALA A 54 24.70 -12.68 2.80
C ALA A 54 23.59 -12.13 3.71
N THR A 55 22.33 -12.54 3.52
CA THR A 55 21.21 -12.09 4.36
C THR A 55 21.23 -12.69 5.76
N LYS A 56 21.87 -13.86 5.92
CA LYS A 56 22.12 -14.48 7.23
C LYS A 56 23.14 -13.71 8.04
N ASP A 57 24.21 -13.25 7.41
CA ASP A 57 25.25 -12.48 8.08
C ASP A 57 24.75 -11.12 8.55
N GLU A 58 23.91 -10.44 7.76
CA GLU A 58 23.27 -9.17 8.14
C GLU A 58 22.31 -9.36 9.34
N ALA A 59 21.45 -10.36 9.27
CA ALA A 59 20.52 -10.66 10.35
C ALA A 59 21.24 -11.06 11.66
N PHE A 60 22.33 -11.80 11.53
CA PHE A 60 23.16 -12.18 12.66
C PHE A 60 23.87 -10.99 13.30
N SER A 61 24.44 -10.10 12.48
CA SER A 61 25.08 -8.86 12.94
C SER A 61 24.07 -7.98 13.70
N TYR A 62 22.85 -7.83 13.16
CA TYR A 62 21.79 -7.07 13.79
C TYR A 62 21.34 -7.67 15.13
N LEU A 63 21.20 -8.99 15.22
CA LEU A 63 20.87 -9.68 16.46
C LEU A 63 21.97 -9.52 17.52
N GLN A 64 23.24 -9.56 17.13
CA GLN A 64 24.34 -9.28 18.06
C GLN A 64 24.32 -7.83 18.59
N GLU A 65 23.94 -6.88 17.78
CA GLU A 65 23.82 -5.49 18.20
C GLU A 65 22.68 -5.29 19.21
N ILE A 66 21.51 -5.87 18.94
CA ILE A 66 20.35 -5.83 19.84
C ILE A 66 20.67 -6.50 21.18
N ALA A 67 21.39 -7.61 21.16
CA ALA A 67 21.72 -8.38 22.38
C ALA A 67 22.69 -7.64 23.33
N LYS A 68 23.32 -6.56 22.88
CA LYS A 68 24.12 -5.69 23.78
C LYS A 68 23.25 -4.92 24.78
N THR A 69 21.95 -4.77 24.48
CA THR A 69 21.03 -4.04 25.37
C THR A 69 20.49 -5.01 26.44
N PRO A 70 20.73 -4.75 27.74
CA PRO A 70 20.30 -5.67 28.78
C PRO A 70 18.77 -5.70 28.89
N LEU A 71 18.21 -6.87 29.19
CA LEU A 71 16.79 -7.04 29.44
C LEU A 71 16.34 -6.22 30.66
N LEU A 72 15.14 -5.66 30.59
CA LEU A 72 14.58 -4.88 31.68
C LEU A 72 14.10 -5.74 32.84
N THR A 73 14.57 -5.43 34.04
CA THR A 73 13.95 -5.96 35.25
C THR A 73 12.54 -5.36 35.42
N PRO A 74 11.61 -6.04 36.11
CA PRO A 74 10.24 -5.51 36.31
C PRO A 74 10.20 -4.12 36.98
N GLU A 75 11.18 -3.80 37.81
CA GLU A 75 11.29 -2.51 38.47
C GLU A 75 11.74 -1.41 37.51
N ARG A 76 12.76 -1.70 36.69
CA ARG A 76 13.24 -0.77 35.65
C ARG A 76 12.19 -0.55 34.56
N GLU A 77 11.47 -1.59 34.16
CA GLU A 77 10.34 -1.51 33.23
C GLU A 77 9.29 -0.51 33.74
N ARG A 78 8.83 -0.69 34.99
CA ARG A 78 7.88 0.24 35.62
C ARG A 78 8.44 1.68 35.75
N GLY A 79 9.72 1.80 36.05
CA GLY A 79 10.40 3.10 36.16
C GLY A 79 10.36 3.85 34.80
N LEU A 80 10.77 3.19 33.72
CA LEU A 80 10.78 3.77 32.38
C LEU A 80 9.38 4.16 31.89
N PHE A 81 8.36 3.31 32.13
CA PHE A 81 6.97 3.66 31.75
C PHE A 81 6.41 4.81 32.57
N ARG A 82 6.76 4.91 33.87
CA ARG A 82 6.39 6.10 34.67
C ARG A 82 7.03 7.37 34.11
N GLN A 83 8.32 7.30 33.78
CA GLN A 83 9.04 8.42 33.19
C GLN A 83 8.42 8.80 31.83
N PHE A 84 8.14 7.84 30.97
CA PHE A 84 7.49 8.05 29.68
C PHE A 84 6.15 8.77 29.81
N ASN A 85 5.32 8.35 30.78
CA ASN A 85 4.02 8.97 31.03
C ASN A 85 4.16 10.40 31.60
N LEU A 86 5.20 10.66 32.43
CA LEU A 86 5.49 11.99 32.94
C LEU A 86 5.96 12.91 31.81
N ASP A 87 6.89 12.45 30.99
CA ASP A 87 7.41 13.20 29.85
C ASP A 87 6.28 13.53 28.86
N ARG A 88 5.39 12.57 28.59
CA ARG A 88 4.20 12.76 27.77
C ARG A 88 3.27 13.84 28.31
N LYS A 89 2.97 13.81 29.62
CA LYS A 89 2.19 14.85 30.27
C LYS A 89 2.86 16.22 30.22
N GLY A 90 4.19 16.26 30.30
CA GLY A 90 4.98 17.49 30.11
C GLY A 90 4.76 18.11 28.73
N VAL A 91 4.85 17.31 27.67
CA VAL A 91 4.56 17.77 26.29
C VAL A 91 3.13 18.28 26.16
N THR A 92 2.13 17.55 26.71
CA THR A 92 0.73 18.01 26.69
C THR A 92 0.57 19.40 27.32
N LYS A 93 1.13 19.61 28.52
CA LYS A 93 1.05 20.90 29.21
C LYS A 93 1.71 22.03 28.42
N LEU A 94 2.86 21.75 27.80
CA LEU A 94 3.54 22.73 26.95
C LEU A 94 2.71 23.07 25.71
N LEU A 95 2.10 22.09 25.06
CA LEU A 95 1.21 22.31 23.92
C LEU A 95 -0.02 23.16 24.31
N GLU A 96 -0.56 22.99 25.51
CA GLU A 96 -1.66 23.81 26.05
C GLU A 96 -1.25 25.27 26.35
N SER A 97 0.06 25.53 26.50
CA SER A 97 0.60 26.88 26.74
C SER A 97 0.79 27.68 25.43
N PHE A 98 0.67 27.06 24.28
CA PHE A 98 0.73 27.76 23.00
C PHE A 98 -0.62 28.38 22.62
N PRO A 99 -0.63 29.45 21.78
CA PRO A 99 -1.86 30.02 21.23
C PRO A 99 -2.75 28.97 20.58
N LEU A 100 -4.04 29.04 20.88
CA LEU A 100 -5.02 28.07 20.35
C LEU A 100 -5.03 28.02 18.82
N SER A 101 -4.81 29.16 18.16
CA SER A 101 -4.72 29.25 16.69
C SER A 101 -3.58 28.39 16.12
N ILE A 102 -2.39 28.39 16.76
CA ILE A 102 -1.25 27.59 16.37
C ILE A 102 -1.54 26.11 16.60
N VAL A 103 -2.05 25.76 17.79
CA VAL A 103 -2.34 24.38 18.19
C VAL A 103 -3.41 23.75 17.29
N GLU A 104 -4.51 24.46 17.02
CA GLU A 104 -5.60 23.95 16.19
C GLU A 104 -5.21 23.74 14.74
N ARG A 105 -4.40 24.63 14.16
CA ARG A 105 -3.89 24.49 12.79
C ARG A 105 -2.81 23.42 12.64
N SER A 106 -2.13 23.09 13.73
CA SER A 106 -1.09 22.07 13.76
C SER A 106 -1.62 20.63 13.84
N LYS A 107 -2.93 20.46 14.04
CA LYS A 107 -3.54 19.13 14.10
C LYS A 107 -3.32 18.33 12.82
N PRO A 108 -2.86 17.07 12.89
CA PRO A 108 -2.75 16.22 11.72
C PRO A 108 -4.11 16.02 11.02
N LYS A 109 -4.14 16.11 9.69
CA LYS A 109 -5.39 15.99 8.90
C LYS A 109 -6.14 14.67 9.12
N LEU A 110 -5.41 13.62 9.47
CA LEU A 110 -5.94 12.27 9.73
C LEU A 110 -6.78 12.17 11.01
N THR A 111 -6.54 13.03 11.99
CA THR A 111 -7.26 13.00 13.29
C THR A 111 -8.63 13.66 13.25
N ARG A 112 -8.94 14.43 12.22
CA ARG A 112 -10.23 15.13 12.07
C ARG A 112 -11.44 14.20 11.88
N ARG A 113 -11.24 12.91 11.60
CA ARG A 113 -12.31 11.95 11.25
C ARG A 113 -12.70 10.96 12.36
N ARG A 114 -11.96 10.86 13.48
CA ARG A 114 -12.28 9.89 14.54
C ARG A 114 -13.01 10.54 15.69
N PRO A 115 -14.23 10.09 16.04
CA PRO A 115 -14.83 10.48 17.29
C PRO A 115 -13.95 9.95 18.43
N ASN A 116 -13.70 10.82 19.41
CA ASN A 116 -12.92 10.52 20.61
C ASN A 116 -13.61 9.40 21.43
N LYS A 117 -13.22 8.13 21.17
CA LYS A 117 -13.77 6.97 21.89
C LYS A 117 -13.30 6.86 23.34
N ASN A 118 -12.21 7.56 23.70
CA ASN A 118 -11.55 7.41 25.01
C ASN A 118 -11.87 8.56 25.99
N GLY A 119 -12.79 9.46 25.63
CA GLY A 119 -13.17 10.57 26.52
C GLY A 119 -12.05 11.61 26.76
N LEU A 120 -10.93 11.54 26.01
CA LEU A 120 -9.84 12.51 26.10
C LEU A 120 -10.30 13.84 25.49
N THR A 121 -10.10 14.92 26.20
CA THR A 121 -10.45 16.28 25.77
C THR A 121 -9.19 17.11 25.53
N GLY A 122 -9.30 18.17 24.72
CA GLY A 122 -8.19 19.09 24.49
C GLY A 122 -7.09 18.50 23.60
N VAL A 123 -5.85 18.88 23.91
CA VAL A 123 -4.65 18.51 23.14
C VAL A 123 -4.38 17.00 23.17
N GLU A 124 -4.70 16.31 24.26
CA GLU A 124 -4.49 14.86 24.41
C GLU A 124 -5.31 14.02 23.42
N ALA A 125 -6.34 14.59 22.81
CA ALA A 125 -7.23 13.88 21.92
C ALA A 125 -6.62 13.60 20.52
N TRP A 126 -5.59 14.31 20.10
CA TRP A 126 -5.11 14.28 18.71
C TRP A 126 -3.60 14.08 18.54
N TRP A 127 -2.79 14.25 19.60
CA TRP A 127 -1.37 13.96 19.48
C TRP A 127 -0.99 12.63 20.17
N THR A 128 -0.04 11.95 19.58
CA THR A 128 0.55 10.72 20.12
C THR A 128 2.06 10.75 19.86
N PRO A 129 2.87 10.01 20.61
CA PRO A 129 4.30 9.90 20.31
C PRO A 129 4.63 9.41 18.89
N MET A 130 3.69 8.74 18.20
CA MET A 130 3.87 8.34 16.79
C MET A 130 3.68 9.49 15.80
N ASN A 131 2.74 10.41 16.07
CA ASN A 131 2.49 11.54 15.19
C ASN A 131 3.20 12.82 15.64
N LEU A 132 4.00 12.74 16.69
CA LEU A 132 4.65 13.88 17.31
C LEU A 132 5.56 14.66 16.35
N SER A 133 6.31 13.98 15.49
CA SER A 133 7.13 14.62 14.43
C SER A 133 6.28 15.45 13.48
N ILE A 134 5.15 14.91 13.04
CA ILE A 134 4.21 15.62 12.13
C ILE A 134 3.61 16.86 12.84
N VAL A 135 3.27 16.71 14.12
CA VAL A 135 2.75 17.83 14.92
C VAL A 135 3.80 18.92 15.06
N ILE A 136 5.04 18.57 15.38
CA ILE A 136 6.16 19.52 15.52
C ILE A 136 6.45 20.23 14.18
N ASP A 137 6.46 19.52 13.06
CA ASP A 137 6.68 20.12 11.75
C ASP A 137 5.54 21.06 11.33
N ASN A 138 4.31 20.71 11.68
CA ASN A 138 3.16 21.59 11.48
C ASN A 138 3.27 22.84 12.37
N MET A 139 3.58 22.68 13.66
CA MET A 139 3.75 23.79 14.59
C MET A 139 4.88 24.72 14.15
N ARG A 140 6.00 24.19 13.70
CA ARG A 140 7.13 25.00 13.17
C ARG A 140 6.68 25.91 12.02
N ARG A 141 5.81 25.42 11.13
CA ARG A 141 5.23 26.22 10.03
C ARG A 141 4.27 27.29 10.58
N GLU A 142 3.34 26.90 11.41
CA GLU A 142 2.35 27.83 11.99
C GLU A 142 2.97 28.92 12.86
N ILE A 143 4.01 28.60 13.63
CA ILE A 143 4.78 29.60 14.42
C ILE A 143 5.45 30.61 13.48
N ARG A 144 6.04 30.17 12.37
CA ARG A 144 6.65 31.06 11.39
C ARG A 144 5.61 31.98 10.77
N ASP A 145 4.47 31.45 10.38
CA ASP A 145 3.37 32.19 9.78
C ASP A 145 2.73 33.17 10.78
N TYR A 146 2.66 32.78 12.06
CA TYR A 146 2.23 33.65 13.14
C TYR A 146 3.17 34.84 13.32
N LYS A 147 4.50 34.62 13.38
CA LYS A 147 5.51 35.69 13.50
C LYS A 147 5.44 36.66 12.32
N VAL A 148 5.28 36.16 11.08
CA VAL A 148 5.14 37.00 9.91
C VAL A 148 3.89 37.88 10.00
N ARG A 149 2.76 37.34 10.45
CA ARG A 149 1.51 38.10 10.65
C ARG A 149 1.68 39.20 11.72
N VAL A 150 2.19 38.83 12.89
CA VAL A 150 2.45 39.80 14.00
C VAL A 150 3.41 40.91 13.53
N TYR A 151 4.45 40.58 12.77
CA TYR A 151 5.37 41.57 12.24
C TYR A 151 4.69 42.50 11.23
N ALA A 152 3.86 41.96 10.34
CA ALA A 152 3.11 42.77 9.37
C ALA A 152 2.11 43.70 10.04
N ASP A 153 1.38 43.23 11.06
CA ASP A 153 0.43 44.03 11.83
C ASP A 153 1.12 45.17 12.59
N ASN A 154 2.27 44.92 13.19
CA ASN A 154 3.08 45.93 13.86
C ASN A 154 3.64 46.98 12.90
N MET A 155 4.09 46.57 11.68
CA MET A 155 4.64 47.50 10.68
C MET A 155 3.55 48.38 10.05
N LEU A 156 2.34 47.88 9.91
CA LEU A 156 1.22 48.60 9.34
C LEU A 156 0.46 49.51 10.36
N GLY A 157 0.89 49.44 11.65
CA GLY A 157 0.22 50.18 12.72
C GLY A 157 -1.25 49.79 12.92
N LEU A 158 -1.59 48.61 12.44
CA LEU A 158 -2.91 48.02 12.62
C LEU A 158 -2.98 47.48 14.04
N GLN A 159 -3.92 47.97 14.83
CA GLN A 159 -4.35 47.24 16.02
C GLN A 159 -4.78 45.83 15.54
N PRO A 160 -4.53 44.73 16.32
CA PRO A 160 -4.90 43.38 15.91
C PRO A 160 -6.31 43.44 15.36
N LEU A 161 -6.43 43.30 14.03
CA LEU A 161 -7.72 43.33 13.36
C LEU A 161 -8.58 42.26 14.02
N ASP A 162 -9.72 42.72 14.57
CA ASP A 162 -10.89 41.87 14.75
C ASP A 162 -11.14 41.24 13.38
N VAL A 163 -10.54 40.09 13.15
CA VAL A 163 -10.80 39.27 11.96
C VAL A 163 -12.23 38.78 12.13
N GLN A 164 -13.18 39.56 11.62
CA GLN A 164 -14.63 39.31 11.69
C GLN A 164 -15.03 38.01 10.96
N ASP A 165 -14.09 37.37 10.26
CA ASP A 165 -14.37 36.15 9.47
C ASP A 165 -14.01 34.82 10.18
N GLU A 166 -13.34 34.81 11.35
CA GLU A 166 -13.18 33.62 12.18
C GLU A 166 -13.46 33.91 13.66
N PRO A 167 -14.72 33.85 14.14
CA PRO A 167 -15.09 34.30 15.49
C PRO A 167 -14.70 33.35 16.63
N GLN A 168 -13.81 32.38 16.46
CA GLN A 168 -13.61 31.32 17.45
C GLN A 168 -12.31 31.39 18.27
N PHE A 169 -11.32 32.22 17.94
CA PHE A 169 -10.06 32.22 18.67
C PHE A 169 -9.68 33.64 19.15
N LYS A 170 -10.01 33.95 20.40
CA LYS A 170 -9.31 35.00 21.14
C LYS A 170 -7.93 34.46 21.51
N ASP A 171 -6.93 34.68 20.67
CA ASP A 171 -5.53 34.41 21.02
C ASP A 171 -5.09 35.51 22.01
N ASP A 172 -4.68 35.10 23.22
CA ASP A 172 -3.91 35.96 24.07
C ASP A 172 -2.59 36.30 23.38
N PHE A 173 -2.30 37.57 23.24
CA PHE A 173 -1.13 38.06 22.52
C PHE A 173 0.14 37.59 23.24
N ILE A 174 0.84 36.61 22.70
CA ILE A 174 2.11 36.13 23.25
C ILE A 174 3.25 36.86 22.58
N SER A 175 4.20 37.36 23.37
CA SER A 175 5.40 38.00 22.83
C SER A 175 6.26 37.00 22.05
N GLU A 176 6.99 37.49 21.06
CA GLU A 176 7.87 36.67 20.22
C GLU A 176 8.92 35.91 21.03
N GLU A 177 9.49 36.57 22.05
CA GLU A 177 10.48 35.97 22.97
C GLU A 177 9.89 34.80 23.77
N THR A 178 8.62 34.96 24.26
CA THR A 178 7.94 33.91 25.01
C THR A 178 7.61 32.72 24.11
N LEU A 179 7.23 32.99 22.85
CA LEU A 179 6.95 31.96 21.87
C LEU A 179 8.21 31.15 21.53
N ASP A 180 9.34 31.81 21.38
CA ASP A 180 10.63 31.15 21.14
C ASP A 180 11.08 30.31 22.35
N HIS A 181 10.88 30.82 23.55
CA HIS A 181 11.16 30.05 24.78
C HIS A 181 10.31 28.78 24.87
N LEU A 182 8.99 28.92 24.70
CA LEU A 182 8.06 27.77 24.67
C LEU A 182 8.44 26.75 23.57
N TRP A 183 8.89 27.23 22.41
CA TRP A 183 9.33 26.36 21.33
C TRP A 183 10.58 25.55 21.69
N VAL A 184 11.57 26.18 22.33
CA VAL A 184 12.77 25.47 22.79
C VAL A 184 12.42 24.44 23.87
N GLU A 185 11.60 24.81 24.85
CA GLU A 185 11.15 23.89 25.90
C GLU A 185 10.38 22.70 25.33
N LEU A 186 9.49 22.94 24.33
CA LEU A 186 8.74 21.89 23.67
C LEU A 186 9.69 20.91 22.95
N ASN A 187 10.69 21.39 22.21
CA ASN A 187 11.65 20.52 21.55
C ASN A 187 12.42 19.65 22.56
N ILE A 188 12.86 20.21 23.67
CA ILE A 188 13.56 19.46 24.73
C ILE A 188 12.63 18.39 25.32
N ALA A 189 11.36 18.72 25.57
CA ALA A 189 10.39 17.77 26.09
C ALA A 189 10.08 16.64 25.09
N VAL A 190 10.01 16.96 23.80
CA VAL A 190 9.85 16.00 22.70
C VAL A 190 11.02 15.03 22.64
N GLU A 191 12.25 15.53 22.70
CA GLU A 191 13.45 14.67 22.71
C GLU A 191 13.47 13.71 23.90
N ARG A 192 13.01 14.15 25.10
CA ARG A 192 12.89 13.29 26.28
C ARG A 192 11.87 12.16 26.04
N VAL A 193 10.69 12.49 25.52
CA VAL A 193 9.68 11.47 25.18
C VAL A 193 10.22 10.45 24.20
N GLN A 194 10.89 10.91 23.13
CA GLN A 194 11.50 10.05 22.13
C GLN A 194 12.62 9.19 22.74
N GLY A 195 13.51 9.78 23.54
CA GLY A 195 14.59 9.06 24.22
C GLY A 195 14.06 7.96 25.14
N THR A 196 13.06 8.26 25.97
CA THR A 196 12.43 7.28 26.87
C THR A 196 11.72 6.18 26.08
N LYS A 197 10.99 6.53 25.01
CA LYS A 197 10.36 5.57 24.10
C LYS A 197 11.39 4.64 23.46
N ASN A 198 12.47 5.20 22.92
CA ASN A 198 13.53 4.43 22.27
C ASN A 198 14.20 3.46 23.25
N ALA A 199 14.46 3.89 24.48
CA ALA A 199 15.04 3.01 25.51
C ALA A 199 14.13 1.82 25.83
N ILE A 200 12.80 2.03 25.92
CA ILE A 200 11.84 0.94 26.12
C ILE A 200 11.82 0.00 24.92
N VAL A 201 11.80 0.54 23.69
CA VAL A 201 11.78 -0.26 22.45
C VAL A 201 13.05 -1.09 22.33
N GLN A 202 14.23 -0.48 22.46
CA GLN A 202 15.52 -1.16 22.36
C GLN A 202 15.65 -2.35 23.33
N ALA A 203 15.22 -2.14 24.58
CA ALA A 203 15.29 -3.19 25.59
C ALA A 203 14.31 -4.37 25.32
N ASN A 204 13.36 -4.23 24.41
CA ASN A 204 12.38 -5.26 24.06
C ASN A 204 12.53 -5.80 22.62
N LEU A 205 13.58 -5.43 21.89
CA LEU A 205 13.78 -5.92 20.51
C LEU A 205 14.03 -7.44 20.44
N LEU A 206 14.62 -8.05 21.47
CA LEU A 206 14.78 -9.49 21.54
C LEU A 206 13.44 -10.25 21.61
N LEU A 207 12.40 -9.63 22.22
CA LEU A 207 11.05 -10.17 22.19
C LEU A 207 10.49 -10.16 20.76
N VAL A 208 10.74 -9.11 19.99
CA VAL A 208 10.36 -9.05 18.56
C VAL A 208 11.06 -10.16 17.78
N ALA A 209 12.38 -10.34 18.01
CA ALA A 209 13.16 -11.38 17.34
C ALA A 209 12.63 -12.79 17.60
N SER A 210 12.23 -13.09 18.84
CA SER A 210 11.68 -14.40 19.20
C SER A 210 10.36 -14.68 18.48
N ILE A 211 9.48 -13.67 18.35
CA ILE A 211 8.20 -13.81 17.67
C ILE A 211 8.39 -13.86 16.14
N ALA A 212 9.24 -12.99 15.59
CA ALA A 212 9.54 -12.97 14.15
C ALA A 212 10.12 -14.31 13.68
N LYS A 213 10.99 -14.95 14.47
CA LYS A 213 11.54 -16.28 14.18
C LYS A 213 10.45 -17.34 14.02
N GLN A 214 9.40 -17.31 14.85
CA GLN A 214 8.30 -18.29 14.78
C GLN A 214 7.46 -18.12 13.49
N HIS A 215 7.49 -16.93 12.87
CA HIS A 215 6.73 -16.60 11.66
C HIS A 215 7.60 -16.56 10.40
N ASN A 216 8.90 -16.81 10.53
CA ASN A 216 9.81 -16.88 9.38
C ASN A 216 9.65 -18.21 8.66
N HIS A 217 8.91 -18.21 7.57
CA HIS A 217 8.68 -19.37 6.72
C HIS A 217 9.40 -19.19 5.39
N SER A 218 10.14 -20.18 4.94
CA SER A 218 10.92 -20.21 3.68
C SER A 218 10.11 -19.89 2.41
N LYS A 219 8.78 -19.86 2.52
CA LYS A 219 7.86 -19.60 1.40
C LYS A 219 7.33 -18.16 1.35
N SER A 220 7.76 -17.28 2.24
CA SER A 220 7.38 -15.86 2.25
C SER A 220 8.37 -15.04 1.43
N ALA A 221 7.89 -14.01 0.72
CA ALA A 221 8.76 -13.00 0.10
C ALA A 221 9.43 -12.09 1.13
N LEU A 222 8.90 -12.03 2.37
CA LEU A 222 9.45 -11.22 3.45
C LEU A 222 10.62 -11.96 4.10
N THR A 223 11.72 -11.23 4.27
CA THR A 223 12.90 -11.73 5.01
C THR A 223 12.67 -11.66 6.51
N PHE A 224 13.53 -12.35 7.30
CA PHE A 224 13.50 -12.23 8.76
C PHE A 224 13.65 -10.78 9.23
N LEU A 225 14.50 -9.98 8.58
CA LEU A 225 14.70 -8.58 8.93
C LEU A 225 13.44 -7.74 8.65
N ASP A 226 12.72 -8.02 7.57
CA ASP A 226 11.44 -7.35 7.29
C ASP A 226 10.41 -7.64 8.39
N LEU A 227 10.29 -8.91 8.82
CA LEU A 227 9.42 -9.30 9.92
C LEU A 227 9.83 -8.63 11.24
N MET A 228 11.13 -8.46 11.48
CA MET A 228 11.67 -7.71 12.62
C MET A 228 11.26 -6.24 12.57
N GLN A 229 11.33 -5.58 11.41
CA GLN A 229 10.93 -4.18 11.28
C GLN A 229 9.43 -4.00 11.48
N GLU A 230 8.62 -4.82 10.84
CA GLU A 230 7.15 -4.78 11.03
C GLU A 230 6.76 -5.09 12.49
N GLY A 231 7.40 -6.08 13.10
CA GLY A 231 7.24 -6.40 14.52
C GLY A 231 7.63 -5.24 15.44
N SER A 232 8.70 -4.51 15.10
CA SER A 232 9.16 -3.33 15.84
C SER A 232 8.16 -2.18 15.75
N ILE A 233 7.48 -2.00 14.61
CA ILE A 233 6.36 -1.07 14.47
C ILE A 233 5.21 -1.46 15.41
N GLY A 234 4.89 -2.75 15.49
CA GLY A 234 3.93 -3.29 16.46
C GLY A 234 4.33 -3.02 17.90
N LEU A 235 5.60 -3.25 18.25
CA LEU A 235 6.15 -2.95 19.57
C LEU A 235 6.04 -1.45 19.92
N MET A 236 6.35 -0.54 18.99
CA MET A 236 6.20 0.90 19.20
C MET A 236 4.75 1.30 19.51
N LYS A 237 3.77 0.70 18.80
CA LYS A 237 2.34 0.89 19.09
C LYS A 237 1.97 0.36 20.47
N ALA A 238 2.53 -0.77 20.89
CA ALA A 238 2.31 -1.34 22.21
C ALA A 238 2.84 -0.40 23.33
N VAL A 239 4.03 0.19 23.16
CA VAL A 239 4.59 1.15 24.14
C VAL A 239 3.65 2.34 24.37
N GLU A 240 3.04 2.86 23.32
CA GLU A 240 2.14 4.03 23.42
C GLU A 240 0.81 3.75 24.10
N LYS A 241 0.30 2.52 23.91
CA LYS A 241 -1.02 2.13 24.42
C LYS A 241 -0.96 1.36 25.75
N PHE A 242 0.25 1.08 26.26
CA PHE A 242 0.42 0.30 27.49
C PHE A 242 0.02 1.09 28.75
N ASP A 243 -0.82 0.47 29.57
CA ASP A 243 -1.29 1.02 30.84
C ASP A 243 -0.70 0.25 32.03
N LEU A 244 0.18 0.94 32.78
CA LEU A 244 0.81 0.38 33.99
C LEU A 244 -0.19 0.08 35.11
N SER A 245 -1.35 0.75 35.17
CA SER A 245 -2.32 0.58 36.23
C SER A 245 -2.92 -0.80 36.31
N ARG A 246 -2.92 -1.51 35.18
CA ARG A 246 -3.45 -2.88 35.05
C ARG A 246 -2.59 -3.97 35.70
N GLY A 247 -1.36 -3.66 36.10
CA GLY A 247 -0.48 -4.58 36.85
C GLY A 247 0.15 -5.71 36.07
N PHE A 248 -0.11 -5.84 34.75
CA PHE A 248 0.50 -6.86 33.88
C PHE A 248 1.90 -6.47 33.44
N ARG A 249 2.71 -7.46 33.04
CA ARG A 249 4.01 -7.24 32.39
C ARG A 249 3.82 -6.66 31.00
N PHE A 250 4.70 -5.74 30.61
CA PHE A 250 4.67 -5.16 29.26
C PHE A 250 4.80 -6.21 28.16
N SER A 251 5.67 -7.22 28.34
CA SER A 251 5.88 -8.31 27.38
C SER A 251 4.58 -9.03 27.00
N THR A 252 3.69 -9.29 27.98
CA THR A 252 2.39 -9.95 27.74
C THR A 252 1.51 -9.12 26.80
N TYR A 253 1.49 -7.81 26.98
CA TYR A 253 0.74 -6.91 26.13
C TYR A 253 1.38 -6.70 24.76
N ALA A 254 2.71 -6.52 24.73
CA ALA A 254 3.47 -6.28 23.51
C ALA A 254 3.43 -7.47 22.54
N THR A 255 3.44 -8.71 23.03
CA THR A 255 3.39 -9.92 22.20
C THR A 255 2.22 -9.91 21.23
N TRP A 256 1.04 -9.48 21.68
CA TRP A 256 -0.14 -9.40 20.82
C TRP A 256 0.04 -8.37 19.68
N TRP A 257 0.55 -7.17 20.00
CA TRP A 257 0.78 -6.11 19.01
C TRP A 257 1.86 -6.49 17.98
N ILE A 258 2.94 -7.11 18.45
CA ILE A 258 4.02 -7.59 17.58
C ILE A 258 3.48 -8.68 16.63
N MET A 259 2.77 -9.67 17.17
CA MET A 259 2.19 -10.75 16.39
C MET A 259 1.18 -10.24 15.36
N GLN A 260 0.32 -9.29 15.76
CA GLN A 260 -0.65 -8.68 14.87
C GLN A 260 0.01 -7.90 13.73
N ALA A 261 1.08 -7.13 14.02
CA ALA A 261 1.83 -6.41 13.02
C ALA A 261 2.51 -7.35 12.01
N ILE A 262 3.18 -8.40 12.50
CA ILE A 262 3.83 -9.42 11.65
C ILE A 262 2.82 -10.15 10.77
N LYS A 263 1.69 -10.62 11.34
CA LYS A 263 0.65 -11.30 10.57
C LYS A 263 0.08 -10.39 9.48
N ARG A 264 -0.18 -9.13 9.82
CA ARG A 264 -0.68 -8.14 8.86
C ARG A 264 0.32 -7.89 7.73
N ALA A 265 1.62 -7.78 8.04
CA ALA A 265 2.66 -7.63 7.03
C ALA A 265 2.72 -8.87 6.10
N LEU A 266 2.66 -10.07 6.67
CA LEU A 266 2.59 -11.31 5.90
C LEU A 266 1.36 -11.35 4.97
N ASP A 267 0.19 -10.90 5.44
CA ASP A 267 -1.02 -10.89 4.63
C ASP A 267 -0.97 -9.85 3.50
N GLN A 268 -0.27 -8.72 3.71
CA GLN A 268 -0.27 -7.61 2.76
C GLN A 268 0.93 -7.59 1.80
N GLN A 269 2.07 -8.15 2.20
CA GLN A 269 3.35 -7.97 1.52
C GLN A 269 4.04 -9.30 1.15
N SER A 270 3.49 -10.47 1.56
CA SER A 270 4.14 -11.76 1.30
C SER A 270 4.09 -12.23 -0.16
N GLN A 271 3.30 -11.57 -1.00
CA GLN A 271 3.13 -11.93 -2.41
C GLN A 271 3.53 -10.77 -3.32
N THR A 272 4.14 -11.10 -4.47
CA THR A 272 4.54 -10.13 -5.50
C THR A 272 3.33 -9.32 -6.01
N ILE A 273 2.21 -10.00 -6.24
CA ILE A 273 0.93 -9.35 -6.59
C ILE A 273 0.15 -9.19 -5.28
N ARG A 274 -0.11 -7.94 -4.89
CA ARG A 274 -0.84 -7.62 -3.66
C ARG A 274 -2.27 -8.17 -3.69
N ILE A 275 -2.60 -9.00 -2.70
CA ILE A 275 -3.95 -9.54 -2.50
C ILE A 275 -4.63 -8.80 -1.34
N PRO A 276 -5.91 -8.38 -1.47
CA PRO A 276 -6.65 -7.81 -0.36
C PRO A 276 -6.78 -8.80 0.82
N CYS A 277 -6.72 -8.31 2.06
CA CYS A 277 -6.70 -9.15 3.27
C CYS A 277 -7.90 -10.09 3.36
N TYR A 278 -9.12 -9.62 2.99
CA TYR A 278 -10.32 -10.46 3.03
C TYR A 278 -10.25 -11.67 2.08
N VAL A 279 -9.60 -11.53 0.91
CA VAL A 279 -9.38 -12.65 -0.02
C VAL A 279 -8.39 -13.65 0.59
N GLY A 280 -7.34 -13.15 1.26
CA GLY A 280 -6.37 -13.98 1.99
C GLY A 280 -7.00 -14.76 3.14
N GLU A 281 -7.93 -14.16 3.88
CA GLU A 281 -8.69 -14.82 4.96
C GLU A 281 -9.61 -15.91 4.40
N THR A 282 -10.34 -15.60 3.34
CA THR A 282 -11.20 -16.58 2.66
C THR A 282 -10.37 -17.75 2.12
N ARG A 283 -9.22 -17.48 1.52
CA ARG A 283 -8.28 -18.52 1.08
C ARG A 283 -7.86 -19.42 2.24
N ARG A 284 -7.46 -18.85 3.38
CA ARG A 284 -7.08 -19.65 4.57
C ARG A 284 -8.22 -20.55 5.05
N THR A 285 -9.47 -20.04 5.01
CA THR A 285 -10.66 -20.83 5.36
C THR A 285 -10.86 -21.98 4.38
N ILE A 286 -10.71 -21.73 3.08
CA ILE A 286 -10.78 -22.75 2.02
C ILE A 286 -9.69 -23.82 2.22
N GLU A 287 -8.43 -23.41 2.44
CA GLU A 287 -7.32 -24.34 2.66
C GLU A 287 -7.48 -25.17 3.93
N ALA A 288 -7.94 -24.56 5.03
CA ALA A 288 -8.22 -25.26 6.28
C ALA A 288 -9.36 -26.26 6.12
N THR A 289 -10.40 -25.91 5.39
CA THR A 289 -11.54 -26.78 5.08
C THR A 289 -11.12 -27.93 4.15
N ARG A 290 -10.32 -27.64 3.13
CA ARG A 290 -9.71 -28.65 2.25
C ARG A 290 -8.91 -29.69 3.03
N ALA A 291 -8.05 -29.21 3.96
CA ALA A 291 -7.25 -30.09 4.80
C ALA A 291 -8.10 -30.94 5.76
N LYS A 292 -9.23 -30.42 6.27
CA LYS A 292 -10.17 -31.20 7.09
C LYS A 292 -10.89 -32.25 6.26
N LEU A 293 -11.47 -31.89 5.13
CA LEU A 293 -12.18 -32.78 4.23
C LEU A 293 -11.26 -33.88 3.67
N SER A 294 -10.00 -33.56 3.36
CA SER A 294 -9.03 -34.56 2.89
C SER A 294 -8.75 -35.63 3.95
N ARG A 295 -8.76 -35.27 5.23
CA ARG A 295 -8.63 -36.25 6.33
C ARG A 295 -9.91 -37.07 6.56
N GLU A 296 -11.09 -36.45 6.39
CA GLU A 296 -12.40 -37.11 6.56
C GLU A 296 -12.69 -38.08 5.42
N LEU A 297 -12.32 -37.73 4.18
CA LEU A 297 -12.60 -38.47 2.97
C LEU A 297 -11.48 -39.44 2.55
N GLU A 298 -10.31 -39.34 3.18
CA GLU A 298 -9.07 -40.06 2.82
C GLU A 298 -8.67 -39.86 1.32
N ARG A 299 -9.15 -38.77 0.71
CA ARG A 299 -8.81 -38.34 -0.66
C ARG A 299 -8.83 -36.82 -0.75
N GLU A 300 -8.32 -36.28 -1.86
CA GLU A 300 -8.49 -34.85 -2.15
C GLU A 300 -9.95 -34.49 -2.40
N PRO A 301 -10.52 -33.48 -1.69
CA PRO A 301 -11.89 -33.02 -1.90
C PRO A 301 -12.03 -32.25 -3.21
N ASN A 302 -13.19 -32.40 -3.87
CA ASN A 302 -13.55 -31.62 -5.04
C ASN A 302 -13.94 -30.18 -4.62
N ASN A 303 -13.86 -29.22 -5.58
CA ASN A 303 -14.22 -27.82 -5.33
C ASN A 303 -15.69 -27.65 -4.90
N GLU A 304 -16.58 -28.53 -5.37
CA GLU A 304 -17.99 -28.58 -4.96
C GLU A 304 -18.17 -28.96 -3.48
N GLU A 305 -17.41 -29.92 -2.99
CA GLU A 305 -17.43 -30.37 -1.60
C GLU A 305 -16.87 -29.29 -0.66
N ILE A 306 -15.81 -28.60 -1.11
CA ILE A 306 -15.24 -27.44 -0.38
C ILE A 306 -16.26 -26.30 -0.33
N ALA A 307 -16.87 -25.95 -1.47
CA ALA A 307 -17.84 -24.89 -1.59
C ALA A 307 -19.07 -25.12 -0.70
N ALA A 308 -19.60 -26.36 -0.67
CA ALA A 308 -20.71 -26.75 0.19
C ALA A 308 -20.35 -26.59 1.69
N ARG A 309 -19.10 -26.90 2.07
CA ARG A 309 -18.67 -26.83 3.47
C ARG A 309 -18.36 -25.41 3.93
N VAL A 310 -17.89 -24.55 3.03
CA VAL A 310 -17.59 -23.12 3.29
C VAL A 310 -18.84 -22.24 3.09
N GLU A 311 -19.96 -22.80 2.59
CA GLU A 311 -21.18 -22.08 2.27
C GLU A 311 -20.98 -20.97 1.20
N MET A 312 -20.17 -21.27 0.19
CA MET A 312 -19.85 -20.35 -0.90
C MET A 312 -20.24 -20.96 -2.26
N ASN A 313 -20.40 -20.08 -3.28
CA ASN A 313 -20.56 -20.54 -4.65
C ASN A 313 -19.26 -21.19 -5.16
N VAL A 314 -19.39 -22.29 -5.92
CA VAL A 314 -18.27 -23.04 -6.51
C VAL A 314 -17.38 -22.13 -7.37
N GLU A 315 -18.00 -21.29 -8.20
CA GLU A 315 -17.29 -20.35 -9.07
C GLU A 315 -16.40 -19.40 -8.26
N ARG A 316 -16.92 -18.89 -7.13
CA ARG A 316 -16.16 -18.01 -6.25
C ARG A 316 -15.00 -18.71 -5.56
N VAL A 317 -15.15 -19.97 -5.17
CA VAL A 317 -14.06 -20.78 -4.61
C VAL A 317 -12.95 -20.97 -5.66
N VAL A 318 -13.30 -21.29 -6.91
CA VAL A 318 -12.37 -21.46 -8.02
C VAL A 318 -11.65 -20.16 -8.31
N GLU A 319 -12.36 -19.03 -8.39
CA GLU A 319 -11.79 -17.70 -8.61
C GLU A 319 -10.75 -17.33 -7.53
N ILE A 320 -11.09 -17.55 -6.24
CA ILE A 320 -10.17 -17.27 -5.13
C ILE A 320 -8.92 -18.16 -5.23
N ILE A 321 -9.06 -19.44 -5.52
CA ILE A 321 -7.93 -20.35 -5.66
C ILE A 321 -7.03 -19.91 -6.83
N GLN A 322 -7.61 -19.48 -7.95
CA GLN A 322 -6.86 -19.04 -9.13
C GLN A 322 -6.16 -17.70 -8.89
N SER A 323 -6.87 -16.70 -8.36
CA SER A 323 -6.33 -15.36 -8.11
C SER A 323 -5.25 -15.32 -7.03
N THR A 324 -5.20 -16.34 -6.17
CA THR A 324 -4.22 -16.44 -5.07
C THR A 324 -3.06 -17.39 -5.38
N ARG A 325 -2.89 -17.83 -6.63
CA ARG A 325 -1.74 -18.65 -7.02
C ARG A 325 -0.44 -17.87 -6.82
N ARG A 326 0.60 -18.57 -6.40
CA ARG A 326 1.93 -17.98 -6.27
C ARG A 326 2.56 -17.75 -7.63
N THR A 327 3.26 -16.65 -7.77
CA THR A 327 4.15 -16.39 -8.90
C THR A 327 5.39 -17.27 -8.79
N VAL A 328 5.92 -17.67 -9.94
CA VAL A 328 7.17 -18.42 -10.07
C VAL A 328 8.18 -17.54 -10.80
N SER A 329 9.44 -17.58 -10.43
CA SER A 329 10.49 -16.82 -11.12
C SER A 329 10.69 -17.37 -12.53
N LEU A 330 10.78 -16.50 -13.51
CA LEU A 330 11.11 -16.87 -14.89
C LEU A 330 12.54 -17.41 -15.02
N ASP A 331 13.45 -16.97 -14.13
CA ASP A 331 14.84 -17.42 -14.07
C ASP A 331 15.00 -18.77 -13.35
N SER A 332 13.90 -19.38 -12.90
CA SER A 332 13.98 -20.71 -12.30
C SER A 332 14.44 -21.74 -13.33
N PRO A 333 15.40 -22.64 -12.97
CA PRO A 333 15.83 -23.68 -13.87
C PRO A 333 14.70 -24.67 -14.17
N LEU A 334 14.63 -25.17 -15.39
CA LEU A 334 13.60 -26.11 -15.84
C LEU A 334 13.70 -27.46 -15.15
N SER A 335 14.93 -27.92 -14.89
CA SER A 335 15.19 -29.16 -14.19
C SER A 335 16.57 -29.13 -13.52
N GLU A 336 16.78 -29.98 -12.52
CA GLU A 336 18.08 -30.13 -11.85
C GLU A 336 19.18 -30.61 -12.81
N SER A 337 18.80 -31.27 -13.91
CA SER A 337 19.73 -31.78 -14.92
C SER A 337 20.12 -30.71 -15.98
N SER A 338 19.43 -29.58 -16.03
CA SER A 338 19.68 -28.51 -17.00
C SER A 338 19.62 -27.16 -16.31
N PRO A 339 20.63 -26.79 -15.50
CA PRO A 339 20.62 -25.57 -14.73
C PRO A 339 20.69 -24.30 -15.57
N ASP A 340 21.20 -24.38 -16.80
CA ASP A 340 21.35 -23.24 -17.71
C ASP A 340 20.05 -22.88 -18.47
N ALA A 341 19.08 -23.81 -18.55
CA ALA A 341 17.80 -23.58 -19.20
C ALA A 341 16.76 -23.06 -18.19
N THR A 342 16.20 -21.91 -18.46
CA THR A 342 15.23 -21.24 -17.60
C THR A 342 13.80 -21.34 -18.13
N ILE A 343 12.81 -21.05 -17.30
CA ILE A 343 11.40 -20.98 -17.72
C ILE A 343 11.21 -19.89 -18.79
N SER A 344 11.97 -18.80 -18.72
CA SER A 344 11.89 -17.70 -19.69
C SER A 344 12.27 -18.14 -21.11
N ASP A 345 13.16 -19.14 -21.25
CA ASP A 345 13.58 -19.64 -22.56
C ASP A 345 12.47 -20.43 -23.29
N LEU A 346 11.44 -20.87 -22.57
CA LEU A 346 10.30 -21.60 -23.13
C LEU A 346 9.12 -20.69 -23.52
N LEU A 347 9.10 -19.44 -23.06
CA LEU A 347 7.98 -18.56 -23.30
C LEU A 347 8.14 -17.88 -24.67
N PRO A 348 7.22 -18.14 -25.63
CA PRO A 348 7.22 -17.41 -26.88
C PRO A 348 6.80 -15.95 -26.66
N ASP A 349 7.33 -15.06 -27.47
CA ASP A 349 6.84 -13.69 -27.59
C ASP A 349 5.58 -13.68 -28.45
N GLU A 350 4.42 -13.50 -27.83
CA GLU A 350 3.12 -13.48 -28.54
C GLU A 350 2.86 -12.18 -29.31
N GLU A 351 3.62 -11.10 -29.01
CA GLU A 351 3.48 -9.82 -29.70
C GLU A 351 4.32 -9.76 -30.98
N GLN A 352 5.32 -10.60 -31.09
CA GLN A 352 6.18 -10.66 -32.27
C GLN A 352 5.51 -11.50 -33.37
N SER A 353 5.11 -10.84 -34.46
CA SER A 353 4.61 -11.52 -35.65
C SER A 353 5.72 -12.39 -36.26
N SER A 354 5.36 -13.57 -36.82
CA SER A 354 6.33 -14.39 -37.49
C SER A 354 6.87 -13.68 -38.74
N PRO A 355 8.12 -13.97 -39.19
CA PRO A 355 8.65 -13.37 -40.40
C PRO A 355 7.76 -13.67 -41.65
N GLU A 356 7.05 -14.80 -41.64
CA GLU A 356 6.08 -15.16 -42.66
C GLU A 356 4.86 -14.26 -42.65
N ASP A 357 4.31 -13.97 -41.45
CA ASP A 357 3.18 -13.05 -41.31
C ASP A 357 3.54 -11.61 -41.69
N GLU A 358 4.75 -11.15 -41.35
CA GLU A 358 5.25 -9.85 -41.81
C GLU A 358 5.39 -9.75 -43.32
N LEU A 359 5.86 -10.80 -43.96
CA LEU A 359 5.94 -10.87 -45.42
C LEU A 359 4.55 -10.82 -46.06
N LEU A 360 3.57 -11.56 -45.52
CA LEU A 360 2.19 -11.52 -46.00
C LEU A 360 1.59 -10.11 -45.85
N VAL A 361 1.71 -9.50 -44.66
CA VAL A 361 1.23 -8.14 -44.42
C VAL A 361 1.88 -7.11 -45.35
N ASN A 362 3.19 -7.25 -45.63
CA ASN A 362 3.88 -6.35 -46.54
C ASN A 362 3.44 -6.57 -47.98
N SER A 363 3.26 -7.81 -48.42
CA SER A 363 2.72 -8.16 -49.75
C SER A 363 1.32 -7.59 -49.96
N ASP A 364 0.47 -7.74 -48.94
CA ASP A 364 -0.91 -7.19 -48.94
C ASP A 364 -0.92 -5.67 -49.02
N LYS A 365 -0.05 -4.99 -48.24
CA LYS A 365 0.15 -3.56 -48.32
C LYS A 365 0.58 -3.09 -49.69
N GLU A 366 1.57 -3.75 -50.29
CA GLU A 366 2.01 -3.44 -51.67
C GLU A 366 0.90 -3.63 -52.69
N SER A 367 0.12 -4.69 -52.57
CA SER A 367 -1.00 -5.00 -53.45
C SER A 367 -2.12 -3.97 -53.29
N LEU A 368 -2.45 -3.61 -52.06
CA LEU A 368 -3.40 -2.53 -51.75
C LEU A 368 -2.92 -1.19 -52.33
N GLU A 369 -1.65 -0.87 -52.15
CA GLU A 369 -1.07 0.38 -52.68
C GLU A 369 -1.13 0.46 -54.20
N LYS A 370 -0.86 -0.63 -54.89
CA LYS A 370 -1.01 -0.75 -56.37
C LYS A 370 -2.45 -0.45 -56.81
N VAL A 371 -3.44 -0.98 -56.08
CA VAL A 371 -4.86 -0.70 -56.36
C VAL A 371 -5.22 0.73 -56.05
N LEU A 372 -4.80 1.30 -54.93
CA LEU A 372 -5.04 2.70 -54.55
C LEU A 372 -4.40 3.69 -55.53
N ASN A 373 -3.24 3.36 -56.13
CA ASN A 373 -2.58 4.18 -57.13
C ASN A 373 -3.36 4.26 -58.46
N THR A 374 -4.40 3.48 -58.67
CA THR A 374 -5.32 3.60 -59.81
C THR A 374 -6.41 4.66 -59.60
N LEU A 375 -6.53 5.19 -58.38
CA LEU A 375 -7.44 6.30 -58.07
C LEU A 375 -6.77 7.65 -58.32
N THR A 376 -7.58 8.72 -58.40
CA THR A 376 -7.00 10.05 -58.41
C THR A 376 -6.40 10.40 -57.03
N GLU A 377 -5.42 11.31 -57.00
CA GLU A 377 -4.73 11.70 -55.75
C GLU A 377 -5.70 12.12 -54.64
N ARG A 378 -6.77 12.79 -55.00
CA ARG A 378 -7.80 13.26 -54.04
C ARG A 378 -8.63 12.09 -53.49
N GLU A 379 -9.03 11.14 -54.36
CA GLU A 379 -9.76 9.94 -53.95
C GLU A 379 -8.90 9.05 -53.09
N LYS A 380 -7.63 8.82 -53.48
CA LYS A 380 -6.66 8.05 -52.69
C LYS A 380 -6.51 8.65 -51.27
N LEU A 381 -6.30 9.99 -51.20
CA LEU A 381 -6.10 10.65 -49.94
C LEU A 381 -7.32 10.54 -49.02
N VAL A 382 -8.54 10.69 -49.57
CA VAL A 382 -9.79 10.56 -48.83
C VAL A 382 -9.91 9.12 -48.26
N ILE A 383 -9.67 8.10 -49.06
CA ILE A 383 -9.73 6.70 -48.61
C ILE A 383 -8.65 6.42 -47.56
N GLN A 384 -7.43 6.86 -47.74
CA GLN A 384 -6.35 6.68 -46.78
C GLN A 384 -6.66 7.32 -45.42
N LEU A 385 -7.17 8.53 -45.40
CA LEU A 385 -7.56 9.22 -44.16
C LEU A 385 -8.81 8.59 -43.53
N ARG A 386 -9.76 8.15 -44.34
CA ARG A 386 -11.01 7.57 -43.83
C ARG A 386 -10.80 6.24 -43.12
N TYR A 387 -9.97 5.39 -43.68
CA TYR A 387 -9.69 4.03 -43.19
C TYR A 387 -8.35 3.92 -42.45
N GLY A 388 -7.67 5.03 -42.18
CA GLY A 388 -6.44 5.04 -41.40
C GLY A 388 -5.27 4.30 -42.02
N LEU A 389 -5.20 4.20 -43.38
CA LEU A 389 -4.20 3.38 -44.04
C LEU A 389 -2.77 3.94 -43.97
N ASN A 390 -2.59 5.23 -43.59
CA ASN A 390 -1.28 5.87 -43.48
C ASN A 390 -0.75 5.89 -42.03
N ASP A 391 -1.60 6.31 -41.09
CA ASP A 391 -1.22 6.60 -39.71
C ASP A 391 -1.98 5.75 -38.68
N GLY A 392 -2.74 4.77 -39.15
CA GLY A 392 -3.56 3.89 -38.30
C GLY A 392 -4.75 4.57 -37.65
N THR A 393 -4.98 5.87 -37.94
CA THR A 393 -6.08 6.64 -37.34
C THR A 393 -7.21 6.87 -38.34
N GLU A 394 -8.42 6.48 -37.98
CA GLU A 394 -9.63 6.73 -38.78
C GLU A 394 -10.16 8.15 -38.56
N TYR A 395 -10.34 8.92 -39.63
CA TYR A 395 -10.89 10.27 -39.54
C TYR A 395 -12.36 10.31 -39.94
N THR A 396 -13.13 11.19 -39.27
CA THR A 396 -14.53 11.39 -39.68
C THR A 396 -14.61 12.22 -40.96
N LEU A 397 -15.70 12.06 -41.73
CA LEU A 397 -15.94 12.85 -42.96
C LEU A 397 -15.87 14.37 -42.73
N ALA A 398 -16.26 14.82 -41.52
CA ALA A 398 -16.18 16.25 -41.14
C ALA A 398 -14.73 16.70 -40.94
N ASP A 399 -13.88 15.84 -40.33
CA ASP A 399 -12.47 16.14 -40.09
C ASP A 399 -11.67 16.15 -41.39
N ILE A 400 -11.95 15.18 -42.29
CA ILE A 400 -11.37 15.14 -43.63
C ILE A 400 -11.79 16.39 -44.41
N GLY A 401 -13.06 16.77 -44.32
CA GLY A 401 -13.57 18.01 -44.94
C GLY A 401 -12.83 19.27 -44.48
N ARG A 402 -12.59 19.37 -43.16
CA ARG A 402 -11.82 20.48 -42.58
C ARG A 402 -10.37 20.50 -43.07
N ARG A 403 -9.70 19.33 -43.17
CA ARG A 403 -8.32 19.20 -43.65
C ARG A 403 -8.19 19.57 -45.14
N LEU A 404 -9.15 19.17 -45.95
CA LEU A 404 -9.12 19.38 -47.41
C LEU A 404 -9.81 20.68 -47.86
N GLY A 405 -10.43 21.44 -46.94
CA GLY A 405 -11.13 22.71 -47.25
C GLY A 405 -12.41 22.49 -48.08
N ILE A 406 -13.12 21.36 -47.93
CA ILE A 406 -14.33 20.99 -48.63
C ILE A 406 -15.45 20.61 -47.68
N SER A 407 -16.71 20.64 -48.15
CA SER A 407 -17.85 20.25 -47.33
C SER A 407 -17.85 18.74 -47.01
N ARG A 408 -18.42 18.37 -45.86
CA ARG A 408 -18.61 16.98 -45.46
C ARG A 408 -19.29 16.15 -46.56
N GLU A 409 -20.30 16.70 -47.19
CA GLU A 409 -21.05 16.01 -48.25
C GLU A 409 -20.19 15.79 -49.51
N ARG A 410 -19.29 16.75 -49.80
CA ARG A 410 -18.34 16.57 -50.93
C ARG A 410 -17.33 15.45 -50.62
N VAL A 411 -16.86 15.30 -49.38
CA VAL A 411 -15.99 14.18 -48.96
C VAL A 411 -16.74 12.86 -49.18
N ARG A 412 -18.01 12.77 -48.74
CA ARG A 412 -18.85 11.58 -48.95
C ARG A 412 -18.99 11.19 -50.43
N GLN A 413 -19.23 12.20 -51.30
CA GLN A 413 -19.31 11.94 -52.75
C GLN A 413 -18.01 11.41 -53.31
N ILE A 414 -16.86 11.94 -52.88
CA ILE A 414 -15.54 11.46 -53.31
C ILE A 414 -15.29 10.02 -52.81
N GLU A 415 -15.66 9.72 -51.57
CA GLU A 415 -15.59 8.37 -50.98
C GLU A 415 -16.44 7.39 -51.79
N ASP A 416 -17.72 7.70 -52.04
CA ASP A 416 -18.63 6.84 -52.80
C ASP A 416 -18.10 6.60 -54.24
N GLU A 417 -17.54 7.61 -54.89
CA GLU A 417 -16.96 7.51 -56.21
C GLU A 417 -15.69 6.63 -56.22
N ALA A 418 -14.82 6.81 -55.24
CA ALA A 418 -13.62 6.02 -55.07
C ALA A 418 -13.97 4.55 -54.80
N LEU A 419 -14.91 4.28 -53.90
CA LEU A 419 -15.37 2.90 -53.60
C LEU A 419 -16.01 2.24 -54.82
N ARG A 420 -16.77 3.00 -55.64
CA ARG A 420 -17.37 2.50 -56.88
C ARG A 420 -16.28 2.10 -57.90
N LYS A 421 -15.21 2.94 -58.00
CA LYS A 421 -14.07 2.63 -58.85
C LYS A 421 -13.29 1.38 -58.38
N LEU A 422 -13.15 1.18 -57.10
CA LEU A 422 -12.50 0.02 -56.48
C LEU A 422 -13.30 -1.27 -56.70
N ARG A 423 -14.65 -1.20 -56.69
CA ARG A 423 -15.54 -2.35 -56.96
C ARG A 423 -15.65 -2.74 -58.43
N HIS A 424 -14.90 -2.09 -59.33
CA HIS A 424 -14.97 -2.42 -60.77
C HIS A 424 -14.38 -3.84 -61.00
N PRO A 425 -15.00 -4.67 -61.88
CA PRO A 425 -14.59 -6.08 -62.13
C PRO A 425 -13.12 -6.28 -62.47
N THR A 426 -12.44 -5.28 -62.98
CA THR A 426 -10.99 -5.35 -63.28
C THR A 426 -10.09 -5.23 -62.05
N ARG A 427 -10.59 -4.66 -60.97
CA ARG A 427 -9.84 -4.40 -59.71
C ARG A 427 -10.26 -5.33 -58.58
N GLU A 428 -11.50 -5.79 -58.60
CA GLU A 428 -12.06 -6.71 -57.59
C GLU A 428 -11.24 -7.97 -57.38
N PRO A 429 -10.67 -8.64 -58.43
CA PRO A 429 -9.83 -9.80 -58.23
C PRO A 429 -8.56 -9.50 -57.44
N LEU A 430 -7.92 -8.33 -57.68
CA LEU A 430 -6.71 -7.92 -56.96
C LEU A 430 -6.95 -7.63 -55.48
N LEU A 431 -8.17 -7.21 -55.12
CA LEU A 431 -8.57 -7.01 -53.72
C LEU A 431 -9.03 -8.31 -53.05
N LYS A 432 -9.51 -9.30 -53.84
CA LYS A 432 -9.88 -10.61 -53.31
C LYS A 432 -8.68 -11.50 -52.97
N GLU A 433 -7.53 -11.24 -53.59
CA GLU A 433 -6.28 -11.93 -53.28
C GLU A 433 -5.69 -11.50 -51.93
N ILE A 434 -6.14 -10.35 -51.38
CA ILE A 434 -5.70 -9.80 -50.12
C ILE A 434 -6.61 -10.29 -48.94
N LEU A 435 -7.78 -10.83 -49.24
CA LEU A 435 -8.76 -11.33 -48.26
C LEU A 435 -8.61 -12.83 -48.05
#